data_d582ea249c16bbe418ffadd31c26bd07
#
_entry.id   d582ea249c16bbe418ffadd31c26bd07
#
_cell.length_a   1.000
_cell.length_b   1.000
_cell.length_c   1.000
_cell.angle_alpha   90.00
_cell.angle_beta   90.00
_cell.angle_gamma   90.00
#
_symmetry.space_group_name_H-M   'P 1'
#
loop_
_entity.id
_entity.type
_entity.pdbx_description
1 polymer ?
#
loop_
_entity_poly.entity_id
_entity_poly.type
_entity_poly.pdbx_seq_one_letter_code
_entity_poly.pdbx_strand_id
1 'polypeptide(L)'
;SNDQPNTNPVNITTSDVLSGYQFGVSINPGVLLQRPSQIKKAKGQVRIAELNQEEYNLTLEAEVKRRYFIYLQYKTSLLPTTNAFLDAENNFNVLKLKYQRSEITFEEYNGASTAFHQAQQNKIQAEINLLTAKANLEELTVKKLEEIK
;
A
#
# COMPACT_ATOMS: atom_id res chain seq x y z
N SER A 1 55.99 59.18 -62.99
CA SER A 1 54.69 58.56 -62.70
C SER A 1 54.70 57.09 -63.05
N ASN A 2 54.87 56.24 -62.08
CA ASN A 2 54.90 54.82 -62.32
C ASN A 2 53.54 54.24 -61.91
N ASP A 3 52.70 53.93 -62.88
CA ASP A 3 51.53 53.08 -62.69
C ASP A 3 51.97 51.63 -62.91
N GLN A 4 52.11 50.88 -61.86
CA GLN A 4 52.19 49.44 -61.92
C GLN A 4 50.81 48.83 -61.66
N PRO A 5 50.31 47.93 -62.52
CA PRO A 5 49.07 47.19 -62.22
C PRO A 5 49.32 46.16 -61.18
N ASN A 6 48.56 46.27 -60.11
CA ASN A 6 48.54 45.28 -59.02
C ASN A 6 47.82 44.01 -59.51
N THR A 7 48.61 43.03 -60.01
CA THR A 7 48.10 41.68 -60.31
C THR A 7 48.28 40.78 -59.12
N ASN A 8 47.36 40.89 -58.16
CA ASN A 8 47.22 39.83 -57.17
C ASN A 8 46.57 38.60 -57.83
N PRO A 9 47.21 37.44 -57.83
CA PRO A 9 46.58 36.26 -58.34
C PRO A 9 45.44 35.87 -57.36
N VAL A 10 44.22 35.83 -57.91
CA VAL A 10 43.08 35.27 -57.18
C VAL A 10 43.30 33.79 -57.02
N ASN A 11 43.69 33.40 -55.86
CA ASN A 11 43.91 31.97 -55.51
C ASN A 11 42.53 31.37 -55.21
N ILE A 12 41.86 30.88 -56.24
CA ILE A 12 40.60 30.15 -56.08
C ILE A 12 40.95 28.77 -55.62
N THR A 13 40.94 28.56 -54.32
CA THR A 13 41.03 27.19 -53.77
C THR A 13 39.66 26.53 -53.94
N THR A 14 39.68 25.26 -54.31
CA THR A 14 38.48 24.40 -54.47
C THR A 14 37.55 24.39 -53.25
N SER A 15 37.99 24.92 -52.13
CA SER A 15 37.19 25.09 -50.90
C SER A 15 36.16 26.20 -51.04
N ASP A 16 36.36 27.20 -51.92
CA ASP A 16 35.41 28.36 -52.01
C ASP A 16 34.20 28.07 -52.91
N VAL A 17 34.22 26.97 -53.68
CA VAL A 17 33.13 26.59 -54.60
C VAL A 17 32.12 25.63 -53.94
N LEU A 18 32.43 25.09 -52.77
CA LEU A 18 31.60 24.10 -52.05
C LEU A 18 30.99 24.67 -50.74
N SER A 19 30.86 25.99 -50.61
CA SER A 19 30.29 26.61 -49.41
C SER A 19 28.75 26.56 -49.38
N GLY A 20 28.15 25.44 -49.77
CA GLY A 20 26.71 25.33 -49.77
C GLY A 20 26.14 24.31 -48.76
N TYR A 21 26.85 23.25 -48.43
CA TYR A 21 26.34 22.22 -47.52
C TYR A 21 27.49 21.53 -46.75
N GLN A 22 27.92 22.12 -45.65
CA GLN A 22 28.74 21.44 -44.67
C GLN A 22 27.86 20.60 -43.72
N PHE A 23 27.62 19.36 -44.06
CA PHE A 23 27.19 18.38 -43.10
C PHE A 23 28.41 17.94 -42.27
N GLY A 24 28.72 18.71 -41.25
CA GLY A 24 29.73 18.34 -40.27
C GLY A 24 29.14 17.31 -39.28
N VAL A 25 29.30 16.03 -39.56
CA VAL A 25 29.08 14.98 -38.54
C VAL A 25 30.28 15.01 -37.61
N SER A 26 30.17 15.77 -36.54
CA SER A 26 31.16 15.75 -35.44
C SER A 26 30.96 14.49 -34.62
N ILE A 27 31.69 13.43 -34.96
CA ILE A 27 31.72 12.21 -34.14
C ILE A 27 32.70 12.46 -33.00
N ASN A 28 32.19 12.71 -31.81
CA ASN A 28 33.02 12.78 -30.62
C ASN A 28 33.33 11.36 -30.13
N PRO A 29 34.58 10.86 -30.30
CA PRO A 29 34.94 9.49 -29.95
C PRO A 29 34.80 9.17 -28.47
N GLY A 30 34.83 10.18 -27.58
CA GLY A 30 34.60 10.05 -26.15
C GLY A 30 33.16 9.63 -25.82
N VAL A 31 32.18 10.04 -26.63
CA VAL A 31 30.77 9.66 -26.44
C VAL A 31 30.53 8.20 -26.89
N LEU A 32 31.26 7.72 -27.91
CA LEU A 32 31.12 6.33 -28.39
C LEU A 32 31.65 5.32 -27.36
N LEU A 33 32.75 5.66 -26.65
CA LEU A 33 33.37 4.80 -25.66
C LEU A 33 32.57 4.77 -24.31
N GLN A 34 31.77 5.77 -24.04
CA GLN A 34 30.94 5.83 -22.79
C GLN A 34 29.58 5.15 -22.93
N ARG A 35 29.09 4.93 -24.15
CA ARG A 35 27.77 4.30 -24.39
C ARG A 35 27.60 2.92 -23.75
N PRO A 36 28.56 1.97 -23.83
CA PRO A 36 28.38 0.66 -23.22
C PRO A 36 28.31 0.72 -21.69
N SER A 37 29.01 1.65 -21.04
CA SER A 37 28.94 1.81 -19.59
C SER A 37 27.62 2.46 -19.13
N GLN A 38 27.08 3.40 -19.90
CA GLN A 38 25.79 4.03 -19.64
C GLN A 38 24.64 3.03 -19.83
N ILE A 39 24.71 2.18 -20.87
CA ILE A 39 23.73 1.10 -21.10
C ILE A 39 23.78 0.09 -19.96
N LYS A 40 24.95 -0.29 -19.46
CA LYS A 40 25.08 -1.18 -18.31
C LYS A 40 24.49 -0.56 -17.04
N LYS A 41 24.75 0.72 -16.79
CA LYS A 41 24.15 1.45 -15.66
C LYS A 41 22.63 1.52 -15.78
N ALA A 42 22.10 1.84 -16.96
CA ALA A 42 20.65 1.89 -17.20
C ALA A 42 20.00 0.51 -17.00
N LYS A 43 20.59 -0.56 -17.52
CA LYS A 43 20.12 -1.94 -17.29
C LYS A 43 20.17 -2.33 -15.81
N GLY A 44 21.23 -1.91 -15.10
CA GLY A 44 21.33 -2.11 -13.66
C GLY A 44 20.23 -1.40 -12.89
N GLN A 45 19.90 -0.16 -13.23
CA GLN A 45 18.80 0.59 -12.62
C GLN A 45 17.44 -0.02 -12.89
N VAL A 46 17.20 -0.51 -14.12
CA VAL A 46 15.97 -1.24 -14.46
C VAL A 46 15.85 -2.50 -13.60
N ARG A 47 16.94 -3.28 -13.47
CA ARG A 47 16.93 -4.49 -12.66
C ARG A 47 16.69 -4.22 -11.18
N ILE A 48 17.27 -3.14 -10.64
CA ILE A 48 16.99 -2.70 -9.27
C ILE A 48 15.52 -2.31 -9.11
N ALA A 49 14.96 -1.58 -10.07
CA ALA A 49 13.55 -1.19 -10.04
C ALA A 49 12.60 -2.42 -10.10
N GLU A 50 12.92 -3.42 -10.92
CA GLU A 50 12.19 -4.69 -11.01
C GLU A 50 12.23 -5.46 -9.68
N LEU A 51 13.42 -5.58 -9.06
CA LEU A 51 13.59 -6.25 -7.77
C LEU A 51 12.85 -5.51 -6.65
N ASN A 52 12.91 -4.19 -6.62
CA ASN A 52 12.17 -3.37 -5.65
C ASN A 52 10.64 -3.54 -5.81
N GLN A 53 10.17 -3.64 -7.05
CA GLN A 53 8.76 -3.89 -7.33
C GLN A 53 8.34 -5.30 -6.88
N GLU A 54 9.19 -6.31 -7.10
CA GLU A 54 8.94 -7.68 -6.66
C GLU A 54 8.90 -7.76 -5.12
N GLU A 55 9.86 -7.14 -4.43
CA GLU A 55 9.90 -7.03 -2.97
C GLU A 55 8.66 -6.31 -2.42
N TYR A 56 8.26 -5.19 -3.04
CA TYR A 56 7.04 -4.48 -2.68
C TYR A 56 5.80 -5.35 -2.82
N ASN A 57 5.67 -6.09 -3.92
CA ASN A 57 4.53 -6.99 -4.16
C ASN A 57 4.47 -8.11 -3.12
N LEU A 58 5.62 -8.72 -2.79
CA LEU A 58 5.70 -9.76 -1.75
C LEU A 58 5.30 -9.22 -0.37
N THR A 59 5.78 -8.02 -0.03
CA THR A 59 5.45 -7.35 1.22
C THR A 59 3.97 -7.00 1.29
N LEU A 60 3.39 -6.50 0.21
CA LEU A 60 1.97 -6.18 0.11
C LEU A 60 1.11 -7.44 0.25
N GLU A 61 1.48 -8.53 -0.43
CA GLU A 61 0.77 -9.81 -0.33
C GLU A 61 0.79 -10.35 1.11
N ALA A 62 1.95 -10.30 1.78
CA ALA A 62 2.08 -10.72 3.16
C ALA A 62 1.21 -9.86 4.10
N GLU A 63 1.17 -8.55 3.89
CA GLU A 63 0.36 -7.63 4.70
C GLU A 63 -1.15 -7.85 4.49
N VAL A 64 -1.59 -8.08 3.24
CA VAL A 64 -2.99 -8.42 2.95
C VAL A 64 -3.38 -9.72 3.65
N LYS A 65 -2.55 -10.77 3.56
CA LYS A 65 -2.78 -12.05 4.24
C LYS A 65 -2.88 -11.85 5.75
N ARG A 66 -1.97 -11.07 6.35
CA ARG A 66 -1.96 -10.79 7.78
C ARG A 66 -3.26 -10.10 8.23
N ARG A 67 -3.69 -9.04 7.53
CA ARG A 67 -4.93 -8.31 7.86
C ARG A 67 -6.16 -9.18 7.62
N TYR A 68 -6.15 -10.03 6.60
CA TYR A 68 -7.24 -10.97 6.35
C TYR A 68 -7.41 -11.97 7.49
N PHE A 69 -6.32 -12.54 8.02
CA PHE A 69 -6.39 -13.46 9.15
C PHE A 69 -6.87 -12.77 10.44
N ILE A 70 -6.46 -11.53 10.68
CA ILE A 70 -6.97 -10.73 11.81
C ILE A 70 -8.49 -10.50 11.67
N TYR A 71 -8.95 -10.13 10.47
CA TYR A 71 -10.38 -9.99 10.21
C TYR A 71 -11.13 -11.30 10.44
N LEU A 72 -10.61 -12.42 9.94
CA LEU A 72 -11.21 -13.73 10.12
C LEU A 72 -11.27 -14.14 11.59
N GLN A 73 -10.23 -13.88 12.36
CA GLN A 73 -10.18 -14.12 13.80
C GLN A 73 -11.31 -13.38 14.52
N TYR A 74 -11.47 -12.08 14.30
CA TYR A 74 -12.54 -11.31 14.95
C TYR A 74 -13.92 -11.71 14.45
N LYS A 75 -14.07 -12.02 13.17
CA LYS A 75 -15.33 -12.53 12.62
C LYS A 75 -15.74 -13.84 13.28
N THR A 76 -14.81 -14.75 13.50
CA THR A 76 -15.07 -16.04 14.13
C THR A 76 -15.36 -15.90 15.63
N SER A 77 -14.70 -14.97 16.31
CA SER A 77 -14.90 -14.75 17.76
C SER A 77 -16.20 -14.04 18.10
N LEU A 78 -16.85 -13.37 17.14
CA LEU A 78 -18.08 -12.62 17.38
C LEU A 78 -19.25 -13.52 17.82
N LEU A 79 -19.42 -14.68 17.19
CA LEU A 79 -20.51 -15.60 17.49
C LEU A 79 -20.48 -16.13 18.94
N PRO A 80 -19.36 -16.72 19.42
CA PRO A 80 -19.30 -17.18 20.82
C PRO A 80 -19.45 -16.03 21.83
N THR A 81 -18.92 -14.83 21.54
CA THR A 81 -19.07 -13.69 22.40
C THR A 81 -20.53 -13.20 22.45
N THR A 82 -21.24 -13.25 21.33
CA THR A 82 -22.67 -12.93 21.28
C THR A 82 -23.49 -13.96 22.05
N ASN A 83 -23.18 -15.24 21.96
CA ASN A 83 -23.86 -16.28 22.72
C ASN A 83 -23.63 -16.09 24.22
N ALA A 84 -22.39 -15.81 24.64
CA ALA A 84 -22.08 -15.54 26.04
C ALA A 84 -22.84 -14.32 26.58
N PHE A 85 -23.04 -13.29 25.77
CA PHE A 85 -23.88 -12.15 26.12
C PHE A 85 -25.36 -12.58 26.31
N LEU A 86 -25.92 -13.34 25.38
CA LEU A 86 -27.31 -13.81 25.47
C LEU A 86 -27.54 -14.71 26.69
N ASP A 87 -26.59 -15.57 27.01
CA ASP A 87 -26.65 -16.42 28.21
C ASP A 87 -26.63 -15.58 29.51
N ALA A 88 -25.72 -14.60 29.56
CA ALA A 88 -25.63 -13.68 30.69
C ALA A 88 -26.91 -12.82 30.85
N GLU A 89 -27.47 -12.35 29.75
CA GLU A 89 -28.72 -11.57 29.71
C GLU A 89 -29.90 -12.41 30.21
N ASN A 90 -30.04 -13.65 29.74
CA ASN A 90 -31.08 -14.57 30.17
C ASN A 90 -30.97 -14.85 31.70
N ASN A 91 -29.75 -15.17 32.15
CA ASN A 91 -29.49 -15.43 33.57
C ASN A 91 -29.82 -14.21 34.44
N PHE A 92 -29.38 -13.03 34.01
CA PHE A 92 -29.69 -11.78 34.71
C PHE A 92 -31.21 -11.53 34.80
N ASN A 93 -31.94 -11.74 33.70
CA ASN A 93 -33.40 -11.54 33.69
C ASN A 93 -34.12 -12.53 34.61
N VAL A 94 -33.69 -13.79 34.67
CA VAL A 94 -34.26 -14.80 35.58
C VAL A 94 -33.96 -14.41 37.04
N LEU A 95 -32.71 -14.07 37.36
CA LEU A 95 -32.32 -13.73 38.74
C LEU A 95 -32.96 -12.39 39.19
N LYS A 96 -33.15 -11.44 38.30
CA LYS A 96 -33.88 -10.19 38.55
C LYS A 96 -35.31 -10.47 39.00
N LEU A 97 -36.04 -11.37 38.31
CA LEU A 97 -37.39 -11.76 38.70
C LEU A 97 -37.44 -12.49 40.05
N LYS A 98 -36.45 -13.39 40.31
CA LYS A 98 -36.33 -14.07 41.60
C LYS A 98 -36.03 -13.09 42.73
N TYR A 99 -35.18 -12.11 42.51
CA TYR A 99 -34.88 -11.06 43.49
C TYR A 99 -36.13 -10.22 43.80
N GLN A 100 -36.91 -9.84 42.78
CA GLN A 100 -38.18 -9.12 43.00
C GLN A 100 -39.20 -9.90 43.82
N ARG A 101 -39.11 -11.25 43.81
CA ARG A 101 -39.93 -12.14 44.62
C ARG A 101 -39.32 -12.47 45.98
N SER A 102 -38.19 -11.85 46.31
CA SER A 102 -37.43 -12.16 47.52
C SER A 102 -36.95 -13.62 47.63
N GLU A 103 -36.74 -14.31 46.45
CA GLU A 103 -36.32 -15.70 46.36
C GLU A 103 -34.78 -15.86 46.41
N ILE A 104 -34.06 -14.77 46.18
CA ILE A 104 -32.57 -14.75 46.16
C ILE A 104 -32.05 -13.53 46.90
N THR A 105 -30.79 -13.55 47.27
CA THR A 105 -30.08 -12.46 47.94
C THR A 105 -29.73 -11.33 46.99
N PHE A 106 -29.46 -10.15 47.53
CA PHE A 106 -28.94 -9.01 46.77
C PHE A 106 -27.57 -9.34 46.12
N GLU A 107 -26.74 -10.11 46.83
CA GLU A 107 -25.42 -10.50 46.34
C GLU A 107 -25.52 -11.35 45.06
N GLU A 108 -26.43 -12.34 45.04
CA GLU A 108 -26.67 -13.15 43.84
C GLU A 108 -27.22 -12.32 42.67
N TYR A 109 -28.16 -11.42 42.93
CA TYR A 109 -28.65 -10.48 41.90
C TYR A 109 -27.55 -9.58 41.37
N ASN A 110 -26.73 -8.98 42.26
CA ASN A 110 -25.64 -8.09 41.88
C ASN A 110 -24.55 -8.81 41.09
N GLY A 111 -24.24 -10.05 41.46
CA GLY A 111 -23.33 -10.90 40.71
C GLY A 111 -23.81 -11.13 39.28
N ALA A 112 -25.08 -11.45 39.08
CA ALA A 112 -25.66 -11.63 37.74
C ALA A 112 -25.69 -10.32 36.94
N SER A 113 -25.99 -9.19 37.59
CA SER A 113 -25.95 -7.88 36.94
C SER A 113 -24.56 -7.51 36.47
N THR A 114 -23.53 -7.75 37.28
CA THR A 114 -22.12 -7.52 36.92
C THR A 114 -21.71 -8.40 35.77
N ALA A 115 -22.06 -9.70 35.78
CA ALA A 115 -21.75 -10.63 34.70
C ALA A 115 -22.42 -10.23 33.38
N PHE A 116 -23.66 -9.76 33.41
CA PHE A 116 -24.39 -9.25 32.25
C PHE A 116 -23.69 -8.02 31.65
N HIS A 117 -23.37 -7.03 32.47
CA HIS A 117 -22.70 -5.82 31.98
C HIS A 117 -21.32 -6.12 31.43
N GLN A 118 -20.56 -7.06 32.01
CA GLN A 118 -19.26 -7.48 31.49
C GLN A 118 -19.41 -8.18 30.15
N ALA A 119 -20.38 -9.07 30.00
CA ALA A 119 -20.65 -9.76 28.74
C ALA A 119 -21.11 -8.77 27.64
N GLN A 120 -21.90 -7.74 28.01
CA GLN A 120 -22.31 -6.67 27.11
C GLN A 120 -21.10 -5.86 26.61
N GLN A 121 -20.20 -5.47 27.51
CA GLN A 121 -18.96 -4.77 27.14
C GLN A 121 -18.08 -5.62 26.22
N ASN A 122 -17.93 -6.92 26.51
CA ASN A 122 -17.15 -7.84 25.68
C ASN A 122 -17.75 -7.95 24.27
N LYS A 123 -19.08 -8.03 24.13
CA LYS A 123 -19.77 -8.06 22.84
C LYS A 123 -19.50 -6.76 22.05
N ILE A 124 -19.69 -5.60 22.65
CA ILE A 124 -19.44 -4.30 22.03
C ILE A 124 -17.98 -4.22 21.55
N GLN A 125 -17.03 -4.65 22.39
CA GLN A 125 -15.62 -4.65 22.01
C GLN A 125 -15.32 -5.59 20.84
N ALA A 126 -15.94 -6.78 20.81
CA ALA A 126 -15.79 -7.73 19.70
C ALA A 126 -16.34 -7.15 18.38
N GLU A 127 -17.48 -6.46 18.41
CA GLU A 127 -18.06 -5.78 17.25
C GLU A 127 -17.14 -4.66 16.74
N ILE A 128 -16.61 -3.82 17.64
CA ILE A 128 -15.66 -2.75 17.30
C ILE A 128 -14.38 -3.33 16.68
N ASN A 129 -13.83 -4.39 17.28
CA ASN A 129 -12.63 -5.04 16.77
C ASN A 129 -12.84 -5.61 15.34
N LEU A 130 -14.01 -6.22 15.09
CA LEU A 130 -14.36 -6.72 13.76
C LEU A 130 -14.47 -5.59 12.75
N LEU A 131 -15.16 -4.50 13.08
CA LEU A 131 -15.31 -3.34 12.21
C LEU A 131 -13.95 -2.69 11.90
N THR A 132 -13.09 -2.56 12.91
CA THR A 132 -11.74 -2.03 12.74
C THR A 132 -10.90 -2.93 11.84
N ALA A 133 -10.93 -4.24 12.06
CA ALA A 133 -10.19 -5.19 11.22
C ALA A 133 -10.71 -5.20 9.77
N LYS A 134 -12.02 -5.07 9.58
CA LYS A 134 -12.65 -4.92 8.27
C LYS A 134 -12.13 -3.65 7.56
N ALA A 135 -12.17 -2.49 8.21
CA ALA A 135 -11.70 -1.23 7.66
C ALA A 135 -10.21 -1.28 7.29
N ASN A 136 -9.38 -1.86 8.16
CA ASN A 136 -7.95 -2.04 7.90
C ASN A 136 -7.67 -2.92 6.67
N LEU A 137 -8.48 -3.94 6.44
CA LEU A 137 -8.33 -4.81 5.26
C LEU A 137 -8.80 -4.09 3.99
N GLU A 138 -9.92 -3.37 4.04
CA GLU A 138 -10.47 -2.58 2.93
C GLU A 138 -9.53 -1.45 2.51
N GLU A 139 -8.80 -0.84 3.44
CA GLU A 139 -7.77 0.17 3.15
C GLU A 139 -6.71 -0.34 2.17
N LEU A 140 -6.24 -1.58 2.34
CA LEU A 140 -5.23 -2.16 1.44
C LEU A 140 -5.79 -2.64 0.11
N THR A 141 -7.02 -3.11 0.09
CA THR A 141 -7.62 -3.70 -1.11
C THR A 141 -8.24 -2.64 -2.03
N VAL A 142 -8.41 -1.40 -1.54
CA VAL A 142 -9.10 -0.30 -2.24
C VAL A 142 -10.54 -0.67 -2.68
N LYS A 143 -11.05 -1.78 -2.16
CA LYS A 143 -12.40 -2.30 -2.43
C LYS A 143 -13.07 -2.68 -1.14
N LYS A 144 -14.38 -2.47 -1.08
CA LYS A 144 -15.18 -2.97 0.04
C LYS A 144 -15.26 -4.50 -0.03
N LEU A 145 -15.22 -5.15 1.13
CA LEU A 145 -15.27 -6.62 1.21
C LEU A 145 -16.55 -7.20 0.62
N GLU A 146 -17.64 -6.44 0.63
CA GLU A 146 -18.92 -6.84 0.02
C GLU A 146 -18.86 -6.88 -1.52
N GLU A 147 -17.89 -6.22 -2.15
CA GLU A 147 -17.72 -6.16 -3.61
C GLU A 147 -16.79 -7.27 -4.14
N ILE A 148 -16.13 -8.02 -3.22
CA ILE A 148 -15.24 -9.13 -3.58
C ILE A 148 -16.07 -10.41 -3.59
N LYS A 149 -16.36 -10.90 -4.79
CA LYS A 149 -17.07 -12.19 -5.02
C LYS A 149 -16.09 -13.32 -5.14
#